data_a7a5aff2e92a831d816773e29e65fb69
#
_entry.id   a7a5aff2e92a831d816773e29e65fb69
#
_cell.length_a   1.000
_cell.length_b   1.000
_cell.length_c   1.000
_cell.angle_alpha   90.00
_cell.angle_beta   90.00
_cell.angle_gamma   90.00
#
_symmetry.space_group_name_H-M   'P 1'
#
loop_
_entity.id
_entity.type
_entity.pdbx_description
1 polymer ?
#
loop_
_entity_poly.entity_id
_entity_poly.type
_entity_poly.pdbx_seq_one_letter_code
_entity_poly.pdbx_strand_id
1 'polypeptide(L)'
;MKEILDACCGGKMFYFDKNDPRVLFQDIRDLETTLCDGRYFAIKPDVVADFRQMPYPDNTFRMVVFDPPHLLRNTGKSKFADIYGSLNPKAQPTGWQKVKYGALGNDDWRDMLRRGFSECFRVLRPGGFLIFKWNETDIKVSEILKLTPEKPIFGHISGKRANTHWICFMKEL
;
A
#
# COMPACT_ATOMS: atom_id res chain seq x y z
N MET A 1 17.47 2.42 14.98
CA MET A 1 16.01 2.26 14.76
C MET A 1 15.74 2.67 13.32
N LYS A 2 14.95 1.90 12.57
CA LYS A 2 14.56 2.24 11.19
C LYS A 2 13.61 3.45 11.25
N GLU A 3 13.91 4.51 10.48
CA GLU A 3 13.18 5.79 10.54
C GLU A 3 12.13 5.96 9.44
N ILE A 4 12.15 5.06 8.45
CA ILE A 4 11.20 5.03 7.32
C ILE A 4 10.37 3.76 7.43
N LEU A 5 9.05 3.89 7.33
CA LEU A 5 8.12 2.76 7.22
C LEU A 5 7.59 2.68 5.80
N ASP A 6 7.66 1.50 5.17
CA ASP A 6 6.81 1.16 4.05
C ASP A 6 5.65 0.31 4.56
N ALA A 7 4.45 0.89 4.57
CA ALA A 7 3.27 0.29 5.20
C ALA A 7 2.62 -0.84 4.37
N CYS A 8 3.01 -1.00 3.09
CA CYS A 8 2.47 -1.99 2.16
C CYS A 8 3.53 -2.36 1.11
N CYS A 9 4.67 -2.91 1.54
CA CYS A 9 5.87 -2.98 0.72
C CYS A 9 5.76 -3.85 -0.54
N GLY A 10 4.81 -4.79 -0.57
CA GLY A 10 4.68 -5.71 -1.69
C GLY A 10 6.03 -6.35 -2.06
N GLY A 11 6.34 -6.38 -3.36
CA GLY A 11 7.63 -6.86 -3.87
C GLY A 11 8.76 -5.81 -3.82
N LYS A 12 8.61 -4.72 -3.07
CA LYS A 12 9.61 -3.62 -2.91
C LYS A 12 10.08 -3.07 -4.27
N MET A 13 9.13 -2.84 -5.19
CA MET A 13 9.45 -2.68 -6.62
C MET A 13 10.07 -1.34 -6.99
N PHE A 14 9.86 -0.31 -6.20
CA PHE A 14 10.40 1.03 -6.45
C PHE A 14 11.62 1.39 -5.59
N TYR A 15 12.10 0.43 -4.78
CA TYR A 15 13.33 0.60 -4.01
C TYR A 15 14.56 0.23 -4.83
N PHE A 16 15.56 1.09 -4.82
CA PHE A 16 16.89 0.80 -5.40
C PHE A 16 17.61 -0.31 -4.62
N ASP A 17 17.55 -0.24 -3.28
CA ASP A 17 17.99 -1.30 -2.38
C ASP A 17 16.78 -1.86 -1.63
N LYS A 18 16.45 -3.12 -1.89
CA LYS A 18 15.33 -3.83 -1.24
C LYS A 18 15.62 -4.22 0.21
N ASN A 19 16.85 -4.04 0.65
CA ASN A 19 17.31 -4.30 2.01
C ASN A 19 17.82 -3.03 2.71
N ASP A 20 17.44 -1.84 2.24
CA ASP A 20 17.88 -0.57 2.81
C ASP A 20 17.67 -0.57 4.34
N PRO A 21 18.76 -0.44 5.13
CA PRO A 21 18.67 -0.55 6.59
C PRO A 21 17.86 0.57 7.26
N ARG A 22 17.57 1.65 6.54
CA ARG A 22 16.77 2.78 7.03
C ARG A 22 15.26 2.49 6.96
N VAL A 23 14.84 1.51 6.12
CA VAL A 23 13.43 1.21 5.84
C VAL A 23 12.98 -0.02 6.61
N LEU A 24 11.87 0.11 7.32
CA LEU A 24 11.11 -1.01 7.86
C LEU A 24 10.03 -1.38 6.85
N PHE A 25 10.13 -2.58 6.30
CA PHE A 25 9.19 -3.08 5.31
C PHE A 25 8.06 -3.86 5.99
N GLN A 26 6.83 -3.42 5.81
CA GLN A 26 5.63 -4.08 6.30
C GLN A 26 4.73 -4.49 5.13
N ASP A 27 4.09 -5.63 5.24
CA ASP A 27 2.96 -6.05 4.39
C ASP A 27 2.09 -7.02 5.19
N ILE A 28 0.82 -7.14 4.84
CA ILE A 28 -0.07 -8.14 5.44
C ILE A 28 0.25 -9.55 4.93
N ARG A 29 1.00 -9.65 3.84
CA ARG A 29 1.33 -10.89 3.16
C ARG A 29 2.82 -11.23 3.38
N ASP A 30 3.11 -12.49 3.60
CA ASP A 30 4.44 -13.11 3.44
C ASP A 30 4.25 -14.30 2.51
N LEU A 31 4.73 -14.19 1.28
CA LEU A 31 4.52 -15.22 0.27
C LEU A 31 5.65 -15.29 -0.76
N GLU A 32 5.81 -16.47 -1.30
CA GLU A 32 6.62 -16.75 -2.48
C GLU A 32 5.77 -17.50 -3.52
N THR A 33 5.91 -17.14 -4.79
CA THR A 33 5.15 -17.78 -5.87
C THR A 33 5.85 -17.58 -7.21
N THR A 34 5.44 -18.39 -8.18
CA THR A 34 5.80 -18.17 -9.58
C THR A 34 4.61 -17.55 -10.29
N LEU A 35 4.83 -16.42 -10.95
CA LEU A 35 3.80 -15.75 -11.75
C LEU A 35 3.47 -16.57 -13.01
N CYS A 36 2.33 -16.27 -13.63
CA CYS A 36 1.89 -16.98 -14.84
C CYS A 36 2.84 -16.86 -16.04
N ASP A 37 3.74 -15.89 -16.03
CA ASP A 37 4.81 -15.72 -17.02
C ASP A 37 6.14 -16.41 -16.63
N GLY A 38 6.12 -17.24 -15.59
CA GLY A 38 7.28 -18.02 -15.12
C GLY A 38 8.25 -17.24 -14.22
N ARG A 39 8.02 -15.94 -13.96
CA ARG A 39 8.89 -15.16 -13.07
C ARG A 39 8.64 -15.49 -11.62
N TYR A 40 9.73 -15.67 -10.85
CA TYR A 40 9.65 -15.73 -9.40
C TYR A 40 9.19 -14.37 -8.83
N PHE A 41 8.29 -14.43 -7.87
CA PHE A 41 7.79 -13.26 -7.15
C PHE A 41 7.69 -13.57 -5.65
N ALA A 42 8.21 -12.66 -4.84
CA ALA A 42 8.14 -12.78 -3.39
C ALA A 42 7.72 -11.46 -2.75
N ILE A 43 6.97 -11.58 -1.66
CA ILE A 43 6.70 -10.53 -0.70
C ILE A 43 7.32 -10.98 0.60
N LYS A 44 8.39 -10.31 1.02
CA LYS A 44 9.17 -10.64 2.22
C LYS A 44 9.30 -9.38 3.07
N PRO A 45 8.28 -9.08 3.89
CA PRO A 45 8.34 -7.95 4.81
C PRO A 45 9.25 -8.26 6.01
N ASP A 46 9.72 -7.21 6.69
CA ASP A 46 10.35 -7.35 8.01
C ASP A 46 9.30 -7.63 9.10
N VAL A 47 8.08 -7.10 8.89
CA VAL A 47 6.94 -7.25 9.81
C VAL A 47 5.68 -7.58 9.01
N VAL A 48 5.03 -8.69 9.38
CA VAL A 48 3.71 -9.03 8.84
C VAL A 48 2.65 -8.33 9.69
N ALA A 49 2.02 -7.31 9.14
CA ALA A 49 0.98 -6.53 9.83
C ALA A 49 0.03 -5.83 8.85
N ASP A 50 -1.14 -5.48 9.35
CA ASP A 50 -2.16 -4.76 8.60
C ASP A 50 -1.97 -3.25 8.75
N PHE A 51 -1.95 -2.51 7.65
CA PHE A 51 -1.82 -1.06 7.66
C PHE A 51 -2.99 -0.34 8.35
N ARG A 52 -4.14 -1.02 8.55
CA ARG A 52 -5.30 -0.50 9.27
C ARG A 52 -5.13 -0.49 10.80
N GLN A 53 -4.12 -1.23 11.29
CA GLN A 53 -3.79 -1.35 12.70
C GLN A 53 -2.32 -1.74 12.83
N MET A 54 -1.43 -0.75 12.80
CA MET A 54 0.00 -0.98 12.79
C MET A 54 0.56 -1.16 14.21
N PRO A 55 1.47 -2.14 14.43
CA PRO A 55 1.98 -2.47 15.78
C PRO A 55 3.11 -1.53 16.22
N TYR A 56 3.02 -0.25 15.90
CA TYR A 56 4.02 0.75 16.26
C TYR A 56 3.42 1.84 17.14
N PRO A 57 4.22 2.41 18.07
CA PRO A 57 3.78 3.58 18.84
C PRO A 57 3.51 4.78 17.95
N ASP A 58 2.78 5.75 18.49
CA ASP A 58 2.58 7.05 17.87
C ASP A 58 3.93 7.74 17.64
N ASN A 59 4.02 8.54 16.58
CA ASN A 59 5.18 9.39 16.31
C ASN A 59 6.52 8.63 16.23
N THR A 60 6.51 7.43 15.63
CA THR A 60 7.69 6.57 15.51
C THR A 60 8.57 6.94 14.32
N PHE A 61 7.98 7.17 13.16
CA PHE A 61 8.71 7.30 11.89
C PHE A 61 8.83 8.73 11.40
N ARG A 62 9.92 9.06 10.73
CA ARG A 62 10.11 10.35 10.04
C ARG A 62 9.45 10.38 8.67
N MET A 63 9.34 9.21 8.05
CA MET A 63 8.68 9.06 6.74
C MET A 63 7.86 7.77 6.75
N VAL A 64 6.69 7.86 6.14
CA VAL A 64 5.86 6.69 5.83
C VAL A 64 5.62 6.66 4.32
N VAL A 65 5.83 5.52 3.71
CA VAL A 65 5.43 5.24 2.32
C VAL A 65 4.15 4.42 2.38
N PHE A 66 3.12 4.86 1.66
CA PHE A 66 1.83 4.21 1.63
C PHE A 66 1.41 3.96 0.17
N ASP A 67 1.62 2.72 -0.30
CA ASP A 67 1.23 2.23 -1.63
C ASP A 67 0.20 1.09 -1.48
N PRO A 68 -1.02 1.40 -0.98
CA PRO A 68 -2.03 0.37 -0.75
C PRO A 68 -2.54 -0.23 -2.06
N PRO A 69 -3.19 -1.40 -2.00
CA PRO A 69 -3.88 -1.95 -3.16
C PRO A 69 -4.85 -0.94 -3.76
N HIS A 70 -4.82 -0.82 -5.09
CA HIS A 70 -5.64 0.12 -5.86
C HIS A 70 -6.66 -0.57 -6.76
N LEU A 71 -6.62 -1.90 -6.85
CA LEU A 71 -7.55 -2.70 -7.67
C LEU A 71 -8.73 -3.15 -6.82
N LEU A 72 -9.96 -3.02 -7.36
CA LEU A 72 -11.16 -3.56 -6.73
C LEU A 72 -11.32 -5.06 -7.01
N ARG A 73 -11.97 -5.78 -6.08
CA ARG A 73 -12.20 -7.23 -6.17
C ARG A 73 -13.02 -7.64 -7.39
N ASN A 74 -14.07 -6.90 -7.69
CA ASN A 74 -15.05 -7.24 -8.72
C ASN A 74 -15.22 -6.09 -9.72
N THR A 75 -14.31 -5.98 -10.66
CA THR A 75 -14.45 -5.02 -11.78
C THR A 75 -15.25 -5.60 -12.95
N GLY A 76 -16.05 -6.67 -12.73
CA GLY A 76 -16.79 -7.36 -13.79
C GLY A 76 -15.93 -8.12 -14.80
N LYS A 77 -14.61 -7.92 -14.77
CA LYS A 77 -13.65 -8.49 -15.74
C LYS A 77 -12.89 -9.72 -15.22
N SER A 78 -13.05 -10.09 -13.96
CA SER A 78 -12.50 -11.35 -13.47
C SER A 78 -13.12 -11.80 -12.14
N LYS A 79 -13.55 -13.06 -12.09
CA LYS A 79 -13.98 -13.75 -10.87
C LYS A 79 -12.75 -14.14 -10.07
N PHE A 80 -12.20 -13.25 -9.20
CA PHE A 80 -10.98 -13.56 -8.51
C PHE A 80 -11.14 -13.58 -7.00
N ALA A 81 -10.52 -14.63 -6.42
CA ALA A 81 -10.42 -14.80 -4.99
C ALA A 81 -9.68 -13.63 -4.35
N ASP A 82 -10.17 -13.27 -3.25
CA ASP A 82 -9.77 -12.21 -2.39
C ASP A 82 -8.45 -12.50 -1.69
N ILE A 83 -7.43 -11.75 -2.03
CA ILE A 83 -6.13 -11.90 -1.37
C ILE A 83 -6.07 -11.04 -0.11
N TYR A 84 -6.83 -9.95 -0.05
CA TYR A 84 -6.77 -9.00 1.06
C TYR A 84 -7.72 -9.33 2.22
N GLY A 85 -8.72 -10.15 2.02
CA GLY A 85 -9.70 -10.54 3.06
C GLY A 85 -9.64 -12.01 3.43
N SER A 86 -8.89 -12.83 2.69
CA SER A 86 -8.75 -14.26 2.95
C SER A 86 -7.30 -14.56 3.34
N LEU A 87 -7.06 -14.75 4.62
CA LEU A 87 -5.88 -15.44 5.13
C LEU A 87 -5.89 -16.93 4.75
N ASN A 88 -6.64 -17.33 3.71
CA ASN A 88 -6.62 -18.68 3.23
C ASN A 88 -5.45 -18.88 2.26
N PRO A 89 -4.35 -19.50 2.69
CA PRO A 89 -3.18 -19.75 1.86
C PRO A 89 -3.46 -20.69 0.67
N LYS A 90 -4.66 -21.28 0.59
CA LYS A 90 -5.09 -22.18 -0.48
C LYS A 90 -5.94 -21.50 -1.56
N ALA A 91 -6.34 -20.24 -1.38
CA ALA A 91 -7.04 -19.50 -2.43
C ALA A 91 -6.05 -19.11 -3.52
N GLN A 92 -5.97 -19.88 -4.58
CA GLN A 92 -5.14 -19.59 -5.76
C GLN A 92 -5.64 -18.29 -6.42
N PRO A 93 -4.86 -17.22 -6.45
CA PRO A 93 -5.27 -16.00 -7.13
C PRO A 93 -5.11 -16.19 -8.63
N THR A 94 -6.19 -16.02 -9.36
CA THR A 94 -6.23 -16.22 -10.81
C THR A 94 -5.87 -14.96 -11.62
N GLY A 95 -5.33 -13.91 -11.01
CA GLY A 95 -4.86 -12.72 -11.71
C GLY A 95 -3.53 -12.23 -11.16
N TRP A 96 -2.46 -12.35 -11.96
CA TRP A 96 -1.12 -11.98 -11.55
C TRP A 96 -1.00 -10.55 -10.99
N GLN A 97 -1.83 -9.62 -11.47
CA GLN A 97 -1.86 -8.25 -10.95
C GLN A 97 -2.35 -8.19 -9.51
N LYS A 98 -3.39 -8.96 -9.16
CA LYS A 98 -3.92 -9.00 -7.78
C LYS A 98 -2.98 -9.75 -6.84
N VAL A 99 -2.27 -10.76 -7.33
CA VAL A 99 -1.19 -11.42 -6.57
C VAL A 99 -0.10 -10.41 -6.24
N LYS A 100 0.31 -9.63 -7.24
CA LYS A 100 1.42 -8.69 -7.12
C LYS A 100 1.06 -7.46 -6.29
N TYR A 101 -0.12 -6.88 -6.51
CA TYR A 101 -0.51 -5.59 -5.94
C TYR A 101 -1.55 -5.69 -4.82
N GLY A 102 -2.18 -6.85 -4.63
CA GLY A 102 -3.34 -7.00 -3.74
C GLY A 102 -4.63 -6.44 -4.37
N ALA A 103 -5.72 -6.50 -3.63
CA ALA A 103 -7.00 -5.94 -4.05
C ALA A 103 -7.81 -5.44 -2.85
N LEU A 104 -8.53 -4.34 -3.05
CA LEU A 104 -9.48 -3.78 -2.08
C LEU A 104 -10.83 -4.48 -2.15
N GLY A 105 -11.55 -4.55 -1.04
CA GLY A 105 -12.96 -4.94 -1.02
C GLY A 105 -13.85 -3.91 -1.71
N ASN A 106 -14.90 -4.35 -2.40
CA ASN A 106 -15.77 -3.44 -3.15
C ASN A 106 -16.60 -2.52 -2.24
N ASP A 107 -17.02 -3.03 -1.07
CA ASP A 107 -17.96 -2.34 -0.20
C ASP A 107 -17.26 -1.59 0.94
N ASP A 108 -16.05 -1.99 1.32
CA ASP A 108 -15.32 -1.50 2.48
C ASP A 108 -14.04 -0.71 2.17
N TRP A 109 -13.68 -0.53 0.89
CA TRP A 109 -12.42 0.12 0.51
C TRP A 109 -12.25 1.54 1.08
N ARG A 110 -13.36 2.27 1.23
CA ARG A 110 -13.31 3.62 1.81
C ARG A 110 -12.89 3.58 3.28
N ASP A 111 -13.46 2.66 4.05
CA ASP A 111 -13.10 2.49 5.46
C ASP A 111 -11.67 1.97 5.61
N MET A 112 -11.28 0.99 4.79
CA MET A 112 -9.92 0.47 4.78
C MET A 112 -8.88 1.59 4.56
N LEU A 113 -9.07 2.41 3.54
CA LEU A 113 -8.12 3.48 3.22
C LEU A 113 -8.18 4.62 4.22
N ARG A 114 -9.36 4.97 4.75
CA ARG A 114 -9.50 5.96 5.83
C ARG A 114 -8.70 5.55 7.06
N ARG A 115 -8.85 4.30 7.49
CA ARG A 115 -8.08 3.74 8.61
C ARG A 115 -6.59 3.69 8.29
N GLY A 116 -6.22 3.31 7.06
CA GLY A 116 -4.83 3.31 6.61
C GLY A 116 -4.19 4.70 6.70
N PHE A 117 -4.86 5.75 6.21
CA PHE A 117 -4.39 7.12 6.36
C PHE A 117 -4.26 7.51 7.83
N SER A 118 -5.29 7.23 8.65
CA SER A 118 -5.26 7.54 10.08
C SER A 118 -4.06 6.89 10.77
N GLU A 119 -3.78 5.62 10.50
CA GLU A 119 -2.64 4.90 11.06
C GLU A 119 -1.30 5.44 10.54
N CYS A 120 -1.19 5.74 9.24
CA CYS A 120 0.01 6.35 8.68
C CYS A 120 0.34 7.68 9.39
N PHE A 121 -0.64 8.54 9.58
CA PHE A 121 -0.44 9.80 10.31
C PHE A 121 -0.23 9.61 11.81
N ARG A 122 -0.83 8.59 12.43
CA ARG A 122 -0.59 8.27 13.84
C ARG A 122 0.88 7.91 14.09
N VAL A 123 1.44 7.01 13.28
CA VAL A 123 2.82 6.53 13.46
C VAL A 123 3.87 7.50 12.93
N LEU A 124 3.48 8.47 12.11
CA LEU A 124 4.36 9.51 11.59
C LEU A 124 4.63 10.57 12.68
N ARG A 125 5.89 11.02 12.81
CA ARG A 125 6.28 12.11 13.72
C ARG A 125 5.73 13.44 13.25
N PRO A 126 5.48 14.40 14.14
CA PRO A 126 5.26 15.78 13.75
C PRO A 126 6.41 16.28 12.85
N GLY A 127 6.05 16.99 11.76
CA GLY A 127 7.00 17.42 10.73
C GLY A 127 7.50 16.30 9.80
N GLY A 128 7.06 15.07 10.00
CA GLY A 128 7.38 13.93 9.12
C GLY A 128 6.54 13.91 7.84
N PHE A 129 6.97 13.11 6.86
CA PHE A 129 6.35 13.08 5.53
C PHE A 129 5.67 11.74 5.24
N LEU A 130 4.46 11.81 4.71
CA LEU A 130 3.78 10.67 4.09
C LEU A 130 3.92 10.76 2.58
N ILE A 131 4.51 9.73 1.97
CA ILE A 131 4.56 9.56 0.51
C ILE A 131 3.48 8.56 0.13
N PHE A 132 2.40 9.07 -0.43
CA PHE A 132 1.27 8.27 -0.88
C PHE A 132 1.34 8.02 -2.37
N LYS A 133 1.21 6.75 -2.77
CA LYS A 133 1.18 6.35 -4.18
C LYS A 133 -0.17 5.73 -4.50
N TRP A 134 -0.79 6.17 -5.59
CA TRP A 134 -2.09 5.69 -6.03
C TRP A 134 -2.15 5.53 -7.54
N ASN A 135 -2.66 4.40 -8.01
CA ASN A 135 -3.02 4.22 -9.42
C ASN A 135 -4.54 4.32 -9.56
N GLU A 136 -5.02 5.29 -10.36
CA GLU A 136 -6.44 5.60 -10.48
C GLU A 136 -7.18 4.81 -11.58
N THR A 137 -6.74 3.57 -11.84
CA THR A 137 -7.39 2.71 -12.83
C THR A 137 -8.85 2.41 -12.46
N ASP A 138 -9.11 2.05 -11.22
CA ASP A 138 -10.46 1.69 -10.74
C ASP A 138 -11.13 2.83 -9.97
N ILE A 139 -10.37 3.58 -9.18
CA ILE A 139 -10.89 4.66 -8.33
C ILE A 139 -10.07 5.92 -8.57
N LYS A 140 -10.75 7.04 -8.82
CA LYS A 140 -10.08 8.33 -9.02
C LYS A 140 -9.35 8.79 -7.77
N VAL A 141 -8.16 9.36 -7.94
CA VAL A 141 -7.36 9.91 -6.84
C VAL A 141 -8.13 10.98 -6.06
N SER A 142 -8.97 11.77 -6.73
CA SER A 142 -9.81 12.77 -6.08
C SER A 142 -10.80 12.20 -5.07
N GLU A 143 -11.25 10.95 -5.24
CA GLU A 143 -12.10 10.25 -4.26
C GLU A 143 -11.27 9.75 -3.07
N ILE A 144 -10.04 9.32 -3.33
CA ILE A 144 -9.14 8.84 -2.29
C ILE A 144 -8.71 9.98 -1.36
N LEU A 145 -8.40 11.16 -1.92
CA LEU A 145 -7.98 12.32 -1.13
C LEU A 145 -9.07 12.85 -0.17
N LYS A 146 -10.34 12.51 -0.40
CA LYS A 146 -11.45 12.83 0.52
C LYS A 146 -11.48 11.94 1.78
N LEU A 147 -10.66 10.88 1.82
CA LEU A 147 -10.66 9.93 2.93
C LEU A 147 -9.77 10.33 4.10
N THR A 148 -9.01 11.41 3.95
CA THR A 148 -8.19 12.01 5.00
C THR A 148 -8.48 13.50 5.11
N PRO A 149 -8.47 14.09 6.33
CA PRO A 149 -8.56 15.54 6.51
C PRO A 149 -7.25 16.26 6.12
N GLU A 150 -6.14 15.52 6.07
CA GLU A 150 -4.82 16.06 5.77
C GLU A 150 -4.74 16.53 4.32
N LYS A 151 -4.09 17.66 4.09
CA LYS A 151 -3.92 18.22 2.76
C LYS A 151 -2.54 17.92 2.20
N PRO A 152 -2.44 17.47 0.94
CA PRO A 152 -1.15 17.25 0.33
C PRO A 152 -0.42 18.57 0.09
N ILE A 153 0.92 18.52 0.14
CA ILE A 153 1.79 19.66 -0.19
C ILE A 153 2.00 19.74 -1.69
N PHE A 154 2.30 18.61 -2.32
CA PHE A 154 2.51 18.50 -3.76
C PHE A 154 2.27 17.06 -4.23
N GLY A 155 2.21 16.88 -5.55
CA GLY A 155 2.11 15.57 -6.18
C GLY A 155 2.59 15.59 -7.63
N HIS A 156 2.86 14.42 -8.16
CA HIS A 156 3.27 14.21 -9.54
C HIS A 156 2.56 13.00 -10.14
N ILE A 157 2.18 13.12 -11.41
CA ILE A 157 1.56 12.04 -12.18
C ILE A 157 2.64 11.33 -12.99
N SER A 158 2.66 10.00 -12.93
CA SER A 158 3.63 9.18 -13.64
C SER A 158 2.98 7.94 -14.29
N GLY A 159 3.79 7.17 -15.03
CA GLY A 159 3.36 5.96 -15.73
C GLY A 159 2.95 6.20 -17.18
N LYS A 160 2.95 5.14 -17.99
CA LYS A 160 2.67 5.17 -19.44
C LYS A 160 1.30 5.77 -19.79
N ARG A 161 0.32 5.70 -18.88
CA ARG A 161 -1.05 6.20 -19.07
C ARG A 161 -1.34 7.43 -18.19
N ALA A 162 -0.32 8.00 -17.54
CA ALA A 162 -0.45 9.13 -16.63
C ALA A 162 -1.53 8.94 -15.55
N ASN A 163 -1.68 7.71 -15.03
CA ASN A 163 -2.70 7.36 -14.03
C ASN A 163 -2.11 6.92 -12.69
N THR A 164 -0.80 7.04 -12.49
CA THR A 164 -0.14 6.79 -11.22
C THR A 164 0.26 8.12 -10.59
N HIS A 165 -0.24 8.39 -9.40
CA HIS A 165 0.00 9.59 -8.65
C HIS A 165 0.97 9.32 -7.50
N TRP A 166 1.97 10.18 -7.36
CA TRP A 166 2.81 10.27 -6.18
C TRP A 166 2.47 11.56 -5.47
N ILE A 167 2.09 11.49 -4.21
CA ILE A 167 1.53 12.60 -3.46
C ILE A 167 2.25 12.67 -2.11
N CYS A 168 2.73 13.86 -1.78
CA CYS A 168 3.43 14.13 -0.53
C CYS A 168 2.54 14.91 0.44
N PHE A 169 2.47 14.42 1.66
CA PHE A 169 1.87 15.12 2.80
C PHE A 169 2.93 15.35 3.87
N MET A 170 2.72 16.33 4.72
CA MET A 170 3.50 16.54 5.94
C MET A 170 2.54 16.57 7.13
N LYS A 171 2.88 15.81 8.17
CA LYS A 171 2.16 15.90 9.44
C LYS A 171 2.50 17.23 10.12
N GLU A 172 1.48 17.98 10.53
CA GLU A 172 1.67 19.22 11.25
C GLU A 172 2.52 19.04 12.53
N LEU A 173 3.15 20.13 12.98
CA LEU A 173 4.04 20.13 14.15
C LEU A 173 3.27 19.96 15.47
#